data_d8f2dfcbd6bca5599996b3227d79c366
#
_entry.id   d8f2dfcbd6bca5599996b3227d79c366
#
_cell.length_a   1.000
_cell.length_b   1.000
_cell.length_c   1.000
_cell.angle_alpha   90.00
_cell.angle_beta   90.00
_cell.angle_gamma   90.00
#
_symmetry.space_group_name_H-M   'P 1'
#
loop_
_entity.id
_entity.type
_entity.pdbx_description
1 polymer ?
#
loop_
_entity_poly.entity_id
_entity_poly.type
_entity_poly.pdbx_seq_one_letter_code
_entity_poly.pdbx_strand_id
1 'polypeptide(L)'
;MKKTDFLHNRSGCLIALLVFLGALAALAYWVYHCEIHFDTIASPCGKYRVEIYYYLREALVPAMPGGGSDKAGCIYVIRNEDGQTLHRAELPMLHMGREIQFDRDAAGNTETVWAPIWLRFELP
;
A
#
# COMPACT_ATOMS: atom_id res chain seq x y z
N MET A 1 -50.60 4.53 -25.98
CA MET A 1 -49.35 3.88 -26.41
C MET A 1 -48.07 4.64 -26.10
N LYS A 2 -48.09 5.96 -25.99
CA LYS A 2 -46.89 6.76 -25.68
C LYS A 2 -46.47 6.79 -24.19
N LYS A 3 -47.28 6.33 -23.26
CA LYS A 3 -46.97 6.37 -21.82
C LYS A 3 -46.07 5.23 -21.35
N THR A 4 -46.05 4.11 -22.00
CA THR A 4 -45.27 2.93 -21.65
C THR A 4 -43.82 3.08 -22.07
N ASP A 5 -43.54 3.73 -23.20
CA ASP A 5 -42.16 3.96 -23.68
C ASP A 5 -41.39 4.98 -22.81
N PHE A 6 -42.13 5.94 -22.23
CA PHE A 6 -41.52 6.94 -21.35
C PHE A 6 -41.08 6.37 -19.98
N LEU A 7 -41.83 5.39 -19.45
CA LEU A 7 -41.49 4.71 -18.21
C LEU A 7 -40.32 3.74 -18.40
N HIS A 8 -40.25 3.07 -19.55
CA HIS A 8 -39.18 2.15 -19.87
C HIS A 8 -37.83 2.89 -20.05
N ASN A 9 -37.84 4.07 -20.64
CA ASN A 9 -36.65 4.90 -20.80
C ASN A 9 -36.13 5.46 -19.47
N ARG A 10 -37.01 5.79 -18.52
CA ARG A 10 -36.64 6.24 -17.18
C ARG A 10 -35.96 5.12 -16.36
N SER A 11 -36.47 3.91 -16.46
CA SER A 11 -35.85 2.75 -15.78
C SER A 11 -34.47 2.42 -16.33
N GLY A 12 -34.27 2.50 -17.64
CA GLY A 12 -32.97 2.32 -18.28
C GLY A 12 -31.95 3.38 -17.86
N CYS A 13 -32.40 4.64 -17.75
CA CYS A 13 -31.56 5.74 -17.31
C CYS A 13 -31.15 5.58 -15.83
N LEU A 14 -32.05 5.12 -14.96
CA LEU A 14 -31.73 4.85 -13.55
C LEU A 14 -30.74 3.71 -13.39
N ILE A 15 -30.91 2.63 -14.14
CA ILE A 15 -29.98 1.49 -14.12
C ILE A 15 -28.59 1.95 -14.60
N ALA A 16 -28.50 2.70 -15.68
CA ALA A 16 -27.24 3.22 -16.18
C ALA A 16 -26.55 4.14 -15.15
N LEU A 17 -27.31 4.98 -14.46
CA LEU A 17 -26.80 5.85 -13.40
C LEU A 17 -26.24 5.03 -12.22
N LEU A 18 -26.97 4.00 -11.79
CA LEU A 18 -26.53 3.14 -10.69
C LEU A 18 -25.26 2.36 -11.06
N VAL A 19 -25.16 1.84 -12.27
CA VAL A 19 -23.95 1.17 -12.77
C VAL A 19 -22.78 2.14 -12.81
N PHE A 20 -22.99 3.36 -13.29
CA PHE A 20 -21.96 4.39 -13.33
C PHE A 20 -21.47 4.79 -11.93
N LEU A 21 -22.38 5.00 -10.99
CA LEU A 21 -22.03 5.29 -9.59
C LEU A 21 -21.29 4.13 -8.93
N GLY A 22 -21.71 2.88 -9.20
CA GLY A 22 -21.01 1.69 -8.74
C GLY A 22 -19.59 1.58 -9.29
N ALA A 23 -19.39 1.88 -10.57
CA ALA A 23 -18.08 1.89 -11.19
C ALA A 23 -17.18 2.98 -10.60
N LEU A 24 -17.71 4.18 -10.35
CA LEU A 24 -16.96 5.26 -9.69
C LEU A 24 -16.56 4.89 -8.25
N ALA A 25 -17.46 4.28 -7.51
CA ALA A 25 -17.17 3.82 -6.14
C ALA A 25 -16.09 2.74 -6.13
N ALA A 26 -16.14 1.79 -7.06
CA ALA A 26 -15.13 0.75 -7.22
C ALA A 26 -13.76 1.33 -7.59
N LEU A 27 -13.72 2.30 -8.50
CA LEU A 27 -12.50 3.00 -8.88
C LEU A 27 -11.90 3.78 -7.71
N ALA A 28 -12.73 4.52 -6.98
CA ALA A 28 -12.30 5.27 -5.80
C ALA A 28 -11.74 4.33 -4.72
N TYR A 29 -12.40 3.22 -4.46
CA TYR A 29 -11.90 2.19 -3.55
C TYR A 29 -10.55 1.64 -3.99
N TRP A 30 -10.41 1.31 -5.27
CA TRP A 30 -9.15 0.80 -5.82
C TRP A 30 -8.02 1.82 -5.69
N VAL A 31 -8.24 3.07 -6.06
CA VAL A 31 -7.24 4.15 -5.94
C VAL A 31 -6.83 4.35 -4.47
N TYR A 32 -7.79 4.27 -3.55
CA TYR A 32 -7.53 4.44 -2.12
C TYR A 32 -6.63 3.36 -1.54
N HIS A 33 -6.81 2.11 -1.98
CA HIS A 33 -6.07 0.94 -1.49
C HIS A 33 -4.86 0.56 -2.36
N CYS A 34 -4.68 1.21 -3.51
CA CYS A 34 -3.57 0.89 -4.41
C CYS A 34 -2.22 1.26 -3.77
N GLU A 35 -1.35 0.27 -3.71
CA GLU A 35 0.02 0.40 -3.21
C GLU A 35 1.00 0.33 -4.38
N ILE A 36 1.97 1.25 -4.43
CA ILE A 36 2.98 1.31 -5.47
C ILE A 36 4.32 0.99 -4.85
N HIS A 37 5.04 0.03 -5.44
CA HIS A 37 6.38 -0.32 -5.00
C HIS A 37 7.33 0.87 -5.11
N PHE A 38 8.05 1.15 -4.03
CA PHE A 38 9.01 2.24 -3.94
C PHE A 38 10.44 1.74 -3.91
N ASP A 39 10.76 0.83 -2.99
CA ASP A 39 12.11 0.32 -2.80
C ASP A 39 12.11 -1.06 -2.14
N THR A 40 13.24 -1.74 -2.23
CA THR A 40 13.45 -3.05 -1.60
C THR A 40 14.80 -3.07 -0.90
N ILE A 41 14.78 -3.44 0.38
CA ILE A 41 15.98 -3.57 1.20
C ILE A 41 16.20 -5.06 1.46
N ALA A 42 17.30 -5.62 0.94
CA ALA A 42 17.66 -7.01 1.20
C ALA A 42 18.35 -7.16 2.55
N SER A 43 18.05 -8.27 3.23
CA SER A 43 18.79 -8.62 4.45
C SER A 43 20.23 -8.99 4.14
N PRO A 44 21.16 -8.75 5.06
CA PRO A 44 22.58 -9.12 4.87
C PRO A 44 22.80 -10.62 4.68
N CYS A 45 21.94 -11.47 5.25
CA CYS A 45 22.01 -12.94 5.09
C CYS A 45 21.34 -13.44 3.80
N GLY A 46 20.60 -12.59 3.08
CA GLY A 46 19.89 -12.97 1.86
C GLY A 46 18.61 -13.77 2.04
N LYS A 47 18.18 -14.05 3.28
CA LYS A 47 16.97 -14.85 3.58
C LYS A 47 15.70 -14.04 3.57
N TYR A 48 15.79 -12.74 3.84
CA TYR A 48 14.67 -11.84 3.99
C TYR A 48 14.85 -10.60 3.12
N ARG A 49 13.74 -9.95 2.81
CA ARG A 49 13.72 -8.61 2.21
C ARG A 49 12.61 -7.78 2.81
N VAL A 50 12.80 -6.48 2.84
CA VAL A 50 11.77 -5.52 3.20
C VAL A 50 11.39 -4.76 1.94
N GLU A 51 10.15 -4.87 1.52
CA GLU A 51 9.59 -4.11 0.42
C GLU A 51 8.83 -2.91 0.96
N ILE A 52 9.10 -1.73 0.39
CA ILE A 52 8.51 -0.46 0.78
C ILE A 52 7.55 -0.03 -0.32
N TYR A 53 6.32 0.29 0.08
CA TYR A 53 5.27 0.76 -0.81
C TYR A 53 4.74 2.11 -0.33
N TYR A 54 4.23 2.91 -1.26
CA TYR A 54 3.46 4.10 -0.94
C TYR A 54 2.05 4.00 -1.54
N TYR A 55 1.12 4.72 -0.94
CA TYR A 55 -0.27 4.71 -1.42
C TYR A 55 -0.44 5.65 -2.61
N LEU A 56 -1.13 5.18 -3.65
CA LEU A 56 -1.42 5.97 -4.84
C LEU A 56 -2.16 7.27 -4.50
N ARG A 57 -3.05 7.25 -3.51
CA ARG A 57 -3.76 8.43 -3.03
C ARG A 57 -2.81 9.55 -2.57
N GLU A 58 -1.68 9.21 -1.97
CA GLU A 58 -0.66 10.17 -1.53
C GLU A 58 0.08 10.81 -2.71
N ALA A 59 0.21 10.08 -3.82
CA ALA A 59 0.81 10.59 -5.04
C ALA A 59 -0.10 11.54 -5.82
N LEU A 60 -1.42 11.40 -5.66
CA LEU A 60 -2.43 12.22 -6.35
C LEU A 60 -2.72 13.53 -5.62
N VAL A 61 -2.39 13.64 -4.34
CA VAL A 61 -2.55 14.88 -3.57
C VAL A 61 -1.35 15.79 -3.83
N PRO A 62 -1.57 17.00 -4.37
CA PRO A 62 -0.48 17.94 -4.57
C PRO A 62 0.13 18.36 -3.23
N ALA A 63 1.46 18.46 -3.19
CA ALA A 63 2.17 18.95 -2.02
C ALA A 63 1.72 20.38 -1.70
N MET A 64 1.32 20.64 -0.47
CA MET A 64 1.02 22.00 -0.03
C MET A 64 2.30 22.83 0.07
N PRO A 65 2.28 24.11 -0.30
CA PRO A 65 3.41 25.00 -0.08
C PRO A 65 3.80 25.01 1.42
N GLY A 66 5.04 24.66 1.73
CA GLY A 66 5.54 24.55 3.10
C GLY A 66 5.25 23.22 3.80
N GLY A 67 4.52 22.29 3.16
CA GLY A 67 4.37 20.90 3.61
C GLY A 67 5.51 20.02 3.09
N GLY A 68 5.88 19.00 3.85
CA GLY A 68 6.81 17.96 3.38
C GLY A 68 6.25 17.25 2.15
N SER A 69 7.10 16.97 1.17
CA SER A 69 6.72 16.22 -0.04
C SER A 69 6.68 14.70 0.18
N ASP A 70 6.86 14.25 1.41
CA ASP A 70 6.93 12.84 1.74
C ASP A 70 5.55 12.20 1.81
N LYS A 71 5.48 10.92 1.46
CA LYS A 71 4.24 10.17 1.31
C LYS A 71 4.13 9.11 2.37
N ALA A 72 2.92 8.86 2.84
CA ALA A 72 2.63 7.70 3.67
C ALA A 72 2.63 6.41 2.84
N GLY A 73 3.00 5.32 3.46
CA GLY A 73 3.06 4.03 2.83
C GLY A 73 3.02 2.88 3.83
N CYS A 74 3.53 1.76 3.41
CA CYS A 74 3.67 0.57 4.24
C CYS A 74 4.94 -0.21 3.87
N ILE A 75 5.33 -1.07 4.79
CA ILE A 75 6.44 -2.00 4.60
C ILE A 75 5.94 -3.43 4.77
N TYR A 76 6.52 -4.33 3.99
CA TYR A 76 6.32 -5.77 4.09
C TYR A 76 7.65 -6.46 4.34
N VAL A 77 7.71 -7.28 5.37
CA VAL A 77 8.86 -8.16 5.62
C VAL A 77 8.55 -9.51 5.00
N ILE A 78 9.35 -9.91 4.01
CA ILE A 78 9.08 -11.07 3.16
C ILE A 78 10.25 -12.05 3.27
N ARG A 79 9.93 -13.34 3.38
CA ARG A 79 10.90 -14.42 3.28
C ARG A 79 11.20 -14.70 1.81
N ASN A 80 12.49 -14.69 1.42
CA ASN A 80 12.89 -14.89 0.03
C ASN A 80 12.64 -16.31 -0.48
N GLU A 81 12.68 -17.31 0.40
CA GLU A 81 12.56 -18.72 0.03
C GLU A 81 11.21 -19.07 -0.61
N ASP A 82 10.12 -18.58 -0.02
CA ASP A 82 8.74 -18.88 -0.44
C ASP A 82 7.93 -17.64 -0.83
N GLY A 83 8.49 -16.45 -0.68
CA GLY A 83 7.79 -15.20 -0.95
C GLY A 83 6.70 -14.86 0.09
N GLN A 84 6.67 -15.56 1.22
CA GLN A 84 5.68 -15.33 2.26
C GLN A 84 5.93 -14.01 2.98
N THR A 85 4.87 -13.21 3.12
CA THR A 85 4.87 -12.02 3.96
C THR A 85 4.79 -12.40 5.42
N LEU A 86 5.83 -12.07 6.19
CA LEU A 86 5.89 -12.37 7.62
C LEU A 86 5.27 -11.27 8.46
N HIS A 87 5.53 -10.02 8.10
CA HIS A 87 5.05 -8.84 8.83
C HIS A 87 4.67 -7.74 7.86
N ARG A 88 3.71 -6.92 8.28
CA ARG A 88 3.31 -5.69 7.61
C ARG A 88 3.21 -4.56 8.63
N ALA A 89 3.69 -3.39 8.30
CA ALA A 89 3.57 -2.20 9.14
C ALA A 89 3.30 -0.96 8.31
N GLU A 90 2.59 -0.02 8.90
CA GLU A 90 2.36 1.29 8.30
C GLU A 90 3.62 2.15 8.44
N LEU A 91 3.92 2.93 7.41
CA LEU A 91 5.04 3.85 7.34
C LEU A 91 4.50 5.28 7.15
N PRO A 92 4.56 6.14 8.19
CA PRO A 92 4.00 7.49 8.09
C PRO A 92 4.68 8.36 7.03
N MET A 93 5.96 8.13 6.79
CA MET A 93 6.77 8.88 5.84
C MET A 93 7.76 7.94 5.15
N LEU A 94 7.87 8.00 3.83
CA LEU A 94 8.73 7.11 3.04
C LEU A 94 10.21 7.22 3.38
N HIS A 95 10.69 8.41 3.74
CA HIS A 95 12.11 8.59 4.09
C HIS A 95 12.51 7.76 5.32
N MET A 96 11.56 7.45 6.21
CA MET A 96 11.80 6.58 7.36
C MET A 96 12.13 5.14 6.94
N GLY A 97 11.80 4.73 5.73
CA GLY A 97 12.22 3.43 5.20
C GLY A 97 13.73 3.25 5.13
N ARG A 98 14.50 4.33 5.08
CA ARG A 98 15.98 4.30 5.14
C ARG A 98 16.51 3.98 6.52
N GLU A 99 15.72 4.11 7.56
CA GLU A 99 16.06 3.78 8.94
C GLU A 99 15.86 2.31 9.28
N ILE A 100 15.35 1.52 8.35
CA ILE A 100 15.17 0.07 8.53
C ILE A 100 16.53 -0.60 8.64
N GLN A 101 16.72 -1.33 9.73
CA GLN A 101 17.95 -2.05 10.03
C GLN A 101 17.68 -3.51 10.33
N PHE A 102 18.60 -4.36 9.91
CA PHE A 102 18.61 -5.78 10.25
C PHE A 102 19.63 -6.02 11.35
N ASP A 103 19.19 -6.62 12.43
CA ASP A 103 20.06 -7.06 13.52
C ASP A 103 20.46 -8.52 13.31
N ARG A 104 21.70 -8.87 13.68
CA ARG A 104 22.28 -10.19 13.46
C ARG A 104 22.59 -10.86 14.79
N ASP A 105 22.45 -12.18 14.80
CA ASP A 105 22.96 -13.01 15.90
C ASP A 105 24.49 -13.16 15.83
N ALA A 106 25.06 -13.82 16.84
CA ALA A 106 26.49 -14.12 16.92
C ALA A 106 26.99 -15.00 15.76
N ALA A 107 26.11 -15.76 15.10
CA ALA A 107 26.41 -16.58 13.93
C ALA A 107 26.29 -15.83 12.60
N GLY A 108 25.90 -14.55 12.62
CA GLY A 108 25.73 -13.70 11.43
C GLY A 108 24.39 -13.84 10.70
N ASN A 109 23.42 -14.57 11.28
CA ASN A 109 22.07 -14.66 10.75
C ASN A 109 21.25 -13.44 11.16
N THR A 110 20.28 -13.06 10.32
CA THR A 110 19.35 -11.99 10.65
C THR A 110 18.26 -12.54 11.58
N GLU A 111 18.14 -11.98 12.76
CA GLU A 111 17.12 -12.36 13.75
C GLU A 111 16.00 -11.34 13.86
N THR A 112 16.30 -10.07 13.64
CA THR A 112 15.38 -8.97 13.92
C THR A 112 15.44 -7.90 12.85
N VAL A 113 14.30 -7.35 12.49
CA VAL A 113 14.15 -6.14 11.68
C VAL A 113 13.67 -5.01 12.57
N TRP A 114 14.43 -3.94 12.61
CA TRP A 114 14.04 -2.68 13.25
C TRP A 114 13.45 -1.75 12.20
N ALA A 115 12.21 -1.39 12.35
CA ALA A 115 11.55 -0.38 11.54
C ALA A 115 11.40 0.93 12.31
N PRO A 116 11.22 2.06 11.62
CA PRO A 116 10.94 3.33 12.27
C PRO A 116 9.74 3.24 13.21
N ILE A 117 9.69 4.15 14.20
CA ILE A 117 8.61 4.19 15.20
C ILE A 117 8.66 3.00 16.19
N TRP A 118 9.86 2.52 16.49
CA TRP A 118 10.10 1.50 17.52
C TRP A 118 9.45 0.13 17.22
N LEU A 119 9.13 -0.11 15.95
CA LEU A 119 8.64 -1.41 15.52
C LEU A 119 9.81 -2.38 15.42
N ARG A 120 9.65 -3.50 16.08
CA ARG A 120 10.61 -4.60 16.07
C ARG A 120 9.90 -5.87 15.62
N PHE A 121 10.44 -6.52 14.59
CA PHE A 121 9.94 -7.80 14.11
C PHE A 121 10.99 -8.87 14.33
N GLU A 122 10.64 -9.89 15.11
CA GLU A 122 11.45 -11.09 15.24
C GLU A 122 11.23 -11.98 14.03
N LEU A 123 12.32 -12.42 13.42
CA LEU A 123 12.28 -13.29 12.25
C LEU A 123 12.46 -14.74 12.66
N PRO A 124 11.67 -15.66 12.09
CA PRO A 124 11.80 -17.07 12.38
C PRO A 124 13.10 -17.70 11.86
#